data_7e2e74163e0bd06fa8c2b93880a58d54
#
_entry.id   7e2e74163e0bd06fa8c2b93880a58d54
#
_cell.length_a   1.000
_cell.length_b   1.000
_cell.length_c   1.000
_cell.angle_alpha   90.00
_cell.angle_beta   90.00
_cell.angle_gamma   90.00
#
_symmetry.space_group_name_H-M   'P 1'
#
loop_
_entity.id
_entity.type
_entity.pdbx_description
1 polymer ?
#
loop_
_entity_poly.entity_id
_entity_poly.type
_entity_poly.pdbx_seq_one_letter_code
_entity_poly.pdbx_strand_id
1 'polypeptide(L)'
;MCLGAFVARNRMETFKDQKTFFAKTRKQWRKWLEKNHAEEKCVWLIFYKKDSKTKGIEYSDAVEEALCFGWIDSTVYKRDEESRYQFFAKRKPGSNWSSSNRERVERLLKLGLITPPGQAMIDIAKKTGTWTATENAEKIIISKDLQMLFNKNKKAFKNFHAFTPSAKKIILAWIYSAKRPETRMERIRKTVELASRNVKAH
;
A
#
# COMPACT_ATOMS: atom_id res chain seq x y z
N MET A 1 -31.94 -14.30 46.47
CA MET A 1 -30.58 -14.12 45.95
C MET A 1 -30.62 -14.35 44.47
N CYS A 2 -30.72 -13.29 43.68
CA CYS A 2 -30.74 -13.37 42.23
C CYS A 2 -29.31 -13.12 41.73
N LEU A 3 -28.66 -14.17 41.21
CA LEU A 3 -27.41 -14.01 40.43
C LEU A 3 -27.75 -13.39 39.06
N GLY A 4 -27.50 -12.11 38.96
CA GLY A 4 -27.50 -11.43 37.67
C GLY A 4 -26.31 -11.89 36.85
N ALA A 5 -26.54 -12.75 35.84
CA ALA A 5 -25.56 -13.09 34.85
C ALA A 5 -25.16 -11.82 34.05
N PHE A 6 -23.98 -11.31 34.30
CA PHE A 6 -23.38 -10.23 33.52
C PHE A 6 -23.03 -10.80 32.13
N VAL A 7 -23.98 -10.75 31.21
CA VAL A 7 -23.70 -10.98 29.78
C VAL A 7 -22.86 -9.80 29.29
N ALA A 8 -21.56 -9.95 29.36
CA ALA A 8 -20.65 -9.02 28.69
C ALA A 8 -20.95 -9.06 27.18
N ARG A 9 -21.79 -8.13 26.71
CA ARG A 9 -21.93 -7.85 25.29
C ARG A 9 -20.55 -7.53 24.76
N ASN A 10 -19.99 -8.44 24.01
CA ASN A 10 -18.73 -8.30 23.30
C ASN A 10 -18.89 -7.16 22.29
N ARG A 11 -18.77 -5.91 22.77
CA ARG A 11 -18.83 -4.72 21.92
C ARG A 11 -17.58 -4.76 21.08
N MET A 12 -17.71 -5.09 19.78
CA MET A 12 -16.56 -5.05 18.87
C MET A 12 -15.94 -3.68 18.98
N GLU A 13 -14.63 -3.65 19.28
CA GLU A 13 -13.86 -2.41 19.32
C GLU A 13 -13.97 -1.73 17.96
N THR A 14 -14.18 -0.41 17.97
CA THR A 14 -14.18 0.41 16.75
C THR A 14 -13.10 1.47 16.86
N PHE A 15 -12.54 1.85 15.71
CA PHE A 15 -11.61 2.95 15.60
C PHE A 15 -11.99 3.82 14.40
N LYS A 16 -12.14 5.15 14.62
CA LYS A 16 -12.63 6.09 13.61
C LYS A 16 -13.94 5.63 12.95
N ASP A 17 -14.91 5.22 13.76
CA ASP A 17 -16.24 4.73 13.37
C ASP A 17 -16.23 3.49 12.46
N GLN A 18 -15.11 2.78 12.41
CA GLN A 18 -14.94 1.58 11.62
C GLN A 18 -14.59 0.37 12.50
N LYS A 19 -14.98 -0.81 12.03
CA LYS A 19 -14.73 -2.07 12.74
C LYS A 19 -13.24 -2.30 12.89
N THR A 20 -12.85 -2.85 14.04
CA THR A 20 -11.50 -3.40 14.25
C THR A 20 -11.55 -4.92 14.26
N PHE A 21 -10.43 -5.55 13.97
CA PHE A 21 -10.27 -6.98 14.05
C PHE A 21 -8.87 -7.34 14.54
N PHE A 22 -8.78 -8.33 15.41
CA PHE A 22 -7.52 -8.93 15.82
C PHE A 22 -7.46 -10.38 15.34
N ALA A 23 -6.49 -10.70 14.51
CA ALA A 23 -6.24 -12.06 14.04
C ALA A 23 -5.02 -12.64 14.76
N LYS A 24 -5.20 -13.73 15.50
CA LYS A 24 -4.08 -14.47 16.11
C LYS A 24 -3.25 -15.21 15.07
N THR A 25 -3.88 -15.66 13.97
CA THR A 25 -3.24 -16.48 12.94
C THR A 25 -3.66 -16.04 11.54
N ARG A 26 -2.83 -16.38 10.55
CA ARG A 26 -3.12 -16.21 9.12
C ARG A 26 -4.49 -16.84 8.75
N LYS A 27 -4.77 -18.04 9.28
CA LYS A 27 -6.05 -18.75 9.02
C LYS A 27 -7.27 -17.97 9.55
N GLN A 28 -7.15 -17.30 10.71
CA GLN A 28 -8.25 -16.47 11.23
C GLN A 28 -8.52 -15.25 10.37
N TRP A 29 -7.46 -14.58 9.88
CA TRP A 29 -7.60 -13.45 8.98
C TRP A 29 -8.21 -13.87 7.64
N ARG A 30 -7.75 -14.97 7.05
CA ARG A 30 -8.34 -15.51 5.83
C ARG A 30 -9.83 -15.82 6.00
N LYS A 31 -10.23 -16.50 7.08
CA LYS A 31 -11.66 -16.77 7.39
C LYS A 31 -12.48 -15.49 7.54
N TRP A 32 -11.89 -14.46 8.14
CA TRP A 32 -12.57 -13.16 8.23
C TRP A 32 -12.79 -12.55 6.84
N LEU A 33 -11.79 -12.56 5.99
CA LEU A 33 -11.90 -12.08 4.61
C LEU A 33 -12.90 -12.90 3.80
N GLU A 34 -12.89 -14.21 3.90
CA GLU A 34 -13.86 -15.11 3.24
C GLU A 34 -15.30 -14.70 3.55
N LYS A 35 -15.57 -14.38 4.80
CA LYS A 35 -16.91 -14.00 5.26
C LYS A 35 -17.29 -12.55 4.92
N ASN A 36 -16.32 -11.63 4.97
CA ASN A 36 -16.63 -10.19 5.02
C ASN A 36 -16.17 -9.40 3.79
N HIS A 37 -15.28 -9.94 2.95
CA HIS A 37 -14.67 -9.17 1.84
C HIS A 37 -15.70 -8.57 0.87
N ALA A 38 -16.86 -9.21 0.69
CA ALA A 38 -17.89 -8.74 -0.23
C ALA A 38 -18.72 -7.58 0.35
N GLU A 39 -19.06 -7.65 1.64
CA GLU A 39 -19.95 -6.69 2.31
C GLU A 39 -19.16 -5.53 2.91
N GLU A 40 -18.06 -5.81 3.62
CA GLU A 40 -17.25 -4.78 4.25
C GLU A 40 -16.42 -4.00 3.24
N LYS A 41 -16.29 -2.69 3.47
CA LYS A 41 -15.44 -1.81 2.64
C LYS A 41 -14.02 -1.71 3.17
N CYS A 42 -13.86 -1.83 4.48
CA CYS A 42 -12.58 -1.68 5.19
C CYS A 42 -12.65 -2.27 6.60
N VAL A 43 -11.48 -2.41 7.21
CA VAL A 43 -11.30 -2.82 8.61
C VAL A 43 -9.96 -2.32 9.13
N TRP A 44 -9.89 -2.04 10.43
CA TRP A 44 -8.64 -1.81 11.15
C TRP A 44 -8.15 -3.12 11.74
N LEU A 45 -7.08 -3.70 11.18
CA LEU A 45 -6.44 -4.89 11.73
C LEU A 45 -5.45 -4.48 12.82
N ILE A 46 -5.53 -5.14 13.99
CA ILE A 46 -4.68 -4.86 15.13
C ILE A 46 -3.42 -5.72 15.05
N PHE A 47 -2.26 -5.07 15.10
CA PHE A 47 -0.95 -5.70 15.15
C PHE A 47 -0.25 -5.39 16.46
N TYR A 48 0.27 -6.41 17.10
CA TYR A 48 1.12 -6.28 18.27
C TYR A 48 2.61 -6.23 17.88
N LYS A 49 3.42 -5.59 18.72
CA LYS A 49 4.88 -5.59 18.57
C LYS A 49 5.43 -7.01 18.75
N LYS A 50 6.62 -7.26 18.17
CA LYS A 50 7.27 -8.59 18.25
C LYS A 50 7.63 -9.01 19.67
N ASP A 51 7.92 -8.06 20.55
CA ASP A 51 8.25 -8.23 21.95
C ASP A 51 7.04 -8.30 22.89
N SER A 52 5.83 -8.00 22.38
CA SER A 52 4.59 -8.14 23.15
C SER A 52 4.32 -9.60 23.54
N LYS A 53 3.71 -9.79 24.71
CA LYS A 53 3.20 -11.10 25.15
C LYS A 53 2.08 -11.61 24.26
N THR A 54 1.28 -10.71 23.69
CA THR A 54 0.22 -11.04 22.74
C THR A 54 0.79 -11.25 21.36
N LYS A 55 0.67 -12.47 20.82
CA LYS A 55 1.09 -12.79 19.46
C LYS A 55 -0.10 -12.74 18.51
N GLY A 56 0.11 -12.14 17.36
CA GLY A 56 -0.87 -12.04 16.28
C GLY A 56 -0.27 -12.44 14.95
N ILE A 57 -1.05 -12.24 13.88
CA ILE A 57 -0.61 -12.48 12.51
C ILE A 57 0.57 -11.57 12.16
N GLU A 58 1.53 -12.08 11.40
CA GLU A 58 2.61 -11.28 10.82
C GLU A 58 2.06 -10.36 9.71
N TYR A 59 2.64 -9.16 9.61
CA TYR A 59 2.20 -8.16 8.62
C TYR A 59 2.27 -8.67 7.17
N SER A 60 3.35 -9.40 6.82
CA SER A 60 3.51 -10.01 5.50
C SER A 60 2.35 -10.95 5.15
N ASP A 61 1.97 -11.80 6.09
CA ASP A 61 0.88 -12.76 5.91
C ASP A 61 -0.46 -12.07 5.78
N ALA A 62 -0.67 -10.99 6.56
CA ALA A 62 -1.90 -10.22 6.47
C ALA A 62 -2.06 -9.53 5.12
N VAL A 63 -0.98 -8.96 4.57
CA VAL A 63 -1.00 -8.35 3.22
C VAL A 63 -1.26 -9.42 2.16
N GLU A 64 -0.63 -10.58 2.25
CA GLU A 64 -0.84 -11.66 1.28
C GLU A 64 -2.28 -12.16 1.25
N GLU A 65 -2.87 -12.41 2.42
CA GLU A 65 -4.28 -12.82 2.47
C GLU A 65 -5.21 -11.71 1.94
N ALA A 66 -4.95 -10.45 2.27
CA ALA A 66 -5.72 -9.33 1.75
C ALA A 66 -5.66 -9.27 0.21
N LEU A 67 -4.47 -9.42 -0.38
CA LEU A 67 -4.29 -9.46 -1.84
C LEU A 67 -5.07 -10.60 -2.49
N CYS A 68 -5.18 -11.76 -1.83
CA CYS A 68 -5.97 -12.89 -2.32
C CYS A 68 -7.45 -12.52 -2.53
N PHE A 69 -7.99 -11.59 -1.76
CA PHE A 69 -9.38 -11.13 -1.82
C PHE A 69 -9.55 -9.75 -2.48
N GLY A 70 -8.52 -9.22 -3.14
CA GLY A 70 -8.57 -7.92 -3.80
C GLY A 70 -8.57 -6.73 -2.82
N TRP A 71 -8.04 -6.94 -1.62
CA TRP A 71 -7.85 -5.91 -0.59
C TRP A 71 -6.39 -5.47 -0.53
N ILE A 72 -6.14 -4.32 0.09
CA ILE A 72 -4.82 -3.74 0.29
C ILE A 72 -4.77 -2.98 1.61
N ASP A 73 -3.59 -2.96 2.21
CA ASP A 73 -3.29 -2.11 3.35
C ASP A 73 -2.97 -0.67 2.95
N SER A 74 -3.05 0.25 3.91
CA SER A 74 -2.64 1.64 3.71
C SER A 74 -2.13 2.29 5.00
N THR A 75 -2.98 3.00 5.72
CA THR A 75 -2.59 3.87 6.83
C THR A 75 -2.37 3.11 8.13
N VAL A 76 -1.39 3.57 8.91
CA VAL A 76 -1.06 3.04 10.24
C VAL A 76 -1.36 4.09 11.30
N TYR A 77 -1.92 3.67 12.43
CA TYR A 77 -2.06 4.50 13.63
C TYR A 77 -1.60 3.73 14.86
N LYS A 78 -0.95 4.44 15.79
CA LYS A 78 -0.65 3.89 17.10
C LYS A 78 -1.97 3.59 17.82
N ARG A 79 -2.10 2.40 18.43
CA ARG A 79 -3.21 2.03 19.29
C ARG A 79 -2.84 2.25 20.77
N ASP A 80 -1.76 1.65 21.18
CA ASP A 80 -1.18 1.75 22.53
C ASP A 80 0.34 1.53 22.47
N GLU A 81 0.99 1.31 23.62
CA GLU A 81 2.44 1.09 23.65
C GLU A 81 2.88 -0.24 23.04
N GLU A 82 2.01 -1.23 22.96
CA GLU A 82 2.34 -2.57 22.45
C GLU A 82 1.73 -2.87 21.08
N SER A 83 0.79 -2.02 20.59
CA SER A 83 0.03 -2.33 19.39
C SER A 83 -0.25 -1.12 18.49
N ARG A 84 -0.65 -1.44 17.25
CA ARG A 84 -1.02 -0.47 16.22
C ARG A 84 -2.24 -0.94 15.44
N TYR A 85 -2.96 0.00 14.88
CA TYR A 85 -3.96 -0.24 13.85
C TYR A 85 -3.33 -0.15 12.47
N GLN A 86 -3.63 -1.11 11.62
CA GLN A 86 -3.32 -1.10 10.19
C GLN A 86 -4.61 -1.11 9.39
N PHE A 87 -4.81 -0.13 8.53
CA PHE A 87 -6.01 -0.05 7.69
C PHE A 87 -5.91 -1.01 6.52
N PHE A 88 -6.94 -1.83 6.35
CA PHE A 88 -7.15 -2.67 5.18
C PHE A 88 -8.47 -2.30 4.52
N ALA A 89 -8.50 -2.23 3.19
CA ALA A 89 -9.69 -1.89 2.43
C ALA A 89 -9.70 -2.57 1.05
N LYS A 90 -10.88 -2.62 0.42
CA LYS A 90 -11.01 -3.03 -0.98
C LYS A 90 -10.09 -2.17 -1.84
N ARG A 91 -9.33 -2.82 -2.71
CA ARG A 91 -8.43 -2.14 -3.64
C ARG A 91 -9.24 -1.36 -4.67
N LYS A 92 -8.86 -0.10 -4.91
CA LYS A 92 -9.48 0.72 -5.96
C LYS A 92 -8.94 0.27 -7.32
N PRO A 93 -9.77 0.12 -8.37
CA PRO A 93 -9.35 -0.32 -9.70
C PRO A 93 -8.20 0.49 -10.30
N GLY A 94 -8.16 1.79 -10.04
CA GLY A 94 -7.12 2.68 -10.57
C GLY A 94 -5.86 2.82 -9.71
N SER A 95 -5.69 2.02 -8.64
CA SER A 95 -4.50 2.09 -7.79
C SER A 95 -3.33 1.30 -8.39
N ASN A 96 -2.14 1.92 -8.36
CA ASN A 96 -0.91 1.29 -8.84
C ASN A 96 -0.48 0.11 -7.96
N TRP A 97 0.23 -0.83 -8.55
CA TRP A 97 0.80 -1.98 -7.86
C TRP A 97 2.31 -1.80 -7.67
N SER A 98 2.79 -1.94 -6.44
CA SER A 98 4.23 -1.96 -6.16
C SER A 98 4.85 -3.29 -6.62
N SER A 99 6.17 -3.30 -6.88
CA SER A 99 6.90 -4.55 -7.20
C SER A 99 6.68 -5.62 -6.14
N SER A 100 6.79 -5.25 -4.86
CA SER A 100 6.62 -6.20 -3.76
C SER A 100 5.22 -6.84 -3.74
N ASN A 101 4.16 -6.11 -4.09
CA ASN A 101 2.82 -6.68 -4.16
C ASN A 101 2.63 -7.52 -5.42
N ARG A 102 3.25 -7.16 -6.56
CA ARG A 102 3.26 -8.01 -7.76
C ARG A 102 3.96 -9.34 -7.51
N GLU A 103 5.14 -9.31 -6.90
CA GLU A 103 5.90 -10.51 -6.54
C GLU A 103 5.12 -11.44 -5.60
N ARG A 104 4.43 -10.84 -4.59
CA ARG A 104 3.51 -11.62 -3.71
C ARG A 104 2.40 -12.28 -4.52
N VAL A 105 1.73 -11.52 -5.38
CA VAL A 105 0.63 -12.04 -6.21
C VAL A 105 1.11 -13.16 -7.15
N GLU A 106 2.25 -13.00 -7.80
CA GLU A 106 2.80 -14.04 -8.68
C GLU A 106 3.07 -15.35 -7.91
N ARG A 107 3.59 -15.24 -6.69
CA ARG A 107 3.77 -16.42 -5.82
C ARG A 107 2.43 -17.02 -5.38
N LEU A 108 1.46 -16.18 -4.99
CA LEU A 108 0.14 -16.63 -4.54
C LEU A 108 -0.66 -17.28 -5.67
N LEU A 109 -0.51 -16.81 -6.92
CA LEU A 109 -1.09 -17.44 -8.11
C LEU A 109 -0.52 -18.85 -8.33
N LYS A 110 0.81 -19.02 -8.22
CA LYS A 110 1.45 -20.34 -8.34
C LYS A 110 0.98 -21.31 -7.27
N LEU A 111 0.62 -20.81 -6.09
CA LEU A 111 0.11 -21.60 -4.97
C LEU A 111 -1.42 -21.86 -5.05
N GLY A 112 -2.11 -21.29 -6.03
CA GLY A 112 -3.59 -21.42 -6.16
C GLY A 112 -4.37 -20.74 -5.04
N LEU A 113 -3.79 -19.74 -4.36
CA LEU A 113 -4.40 -19.09 -3.19
C LEU A 113 -5.23 -17.86 -3.54
N ILE A 114 -5.10 -17.32 -4.75
CA ILE A 114 -5.87 -16.15 -5.21
C ILE A 114 -7.33 -16.57 -5.43
N THR A 115 -8.23 -15.81 -4.86
CA THR A 115 -9.68 -16.01 -5.01
C THR A 115 -10.24 -15.21 -6.20
N PRO A 116 -11.47 -15.48 -6.69
CA PRO A 116 -12.05 -14.74 -7.81
C PRO A 116 -12.04 -13.21 -7.65
N PRO A 117 -12.39 -12.60 -6.50
CA PRO A 117 -12.28 -11.16 -6.32
C PRO A 117 -10.85 -10.64 -6.38
N GLY A 118 -9.87 -11.40 -5.89
CA GLY A 118 -8.45 -11.07 -6.04
C GLY A 118 -8.02 -11.09 -7.50
N GLN A 119 -8.41 -12.14 -8.24
CA GLN A 119 -8.12 -12.28 -9.67
C GLN A 119 -8.71 -11.12 -10.48
N ALA A 120 -9.97 -10.76 -10.22
CA ALA A 120 -10.62 -9.65 -10.90
C ALA A 120 -9.83 -8.33 -10.75
N MET A 121 -9.29 -8.04 -9.57
CA MET A 121 -8.47 -6.83 -9.36
C MET A 121 -7.13 -6.88 -10.10
N ILE A 122 -6.53 -8.07 -10.23
CA ILE A 122 -5.31 -8.28 -11.01
C ILE A 122 -5.59 -8.04 -12.51
N ASP A 123 -6.69 -8.58 -13.03
CA ASP A 123 -7.07 -8.46 -14.44
C ASP A 123 -7.38 -7.01 -14.81
N ILE A 124 -8.12 -6.29 -13.94
CA ILE A 124 -8.34 -4.85 -14.08
C ILE A 124 -7.00 -4.10 -14.13
N ALA A 125 -6.08 -4.39 -13.23
CA ALA A 125 -4.79 -3.72 -13.18
C ALA A 125 -3.96 -3.95 -14.45
N LYS A 126 -3.93 -5.17 -14.98
CA LYS A 126 -3.26 -5.51 -16.24
C LYS A 126 -3.92 -4.80 -17.43
N LYS A 127 -5.27 -4.80 -17.51
CA LYS A 127 -6.05 -4.13 -18.56
C LYS A 127 -5.84 -2.62 -18.55
N THR A 128 -5.77 -1.98 -17.37
CA THR A 128 -5.63 -0.52 -17.23
C THR A 128 -4.18 -0.03 -17.21
N GLY A 129 -3.19 -0.94 -17.23
CA GLY A 129 -1.77 -0.61 -17.14
C GLY A 129 -1.28 -0.24 -15.74
N THR A 130 -2.16 -0.25 -14.71
CA THR A 130 -1.76 0.07 -13.32
C THR A 130 -0.90 -1.02 -12.69
N TRP A 131 -0.85 -2.21 -13.30
CA TRP A 131 0.01 -3.31 -12.88
C TRP A 131 1.49 -2.94 -12.97
N THR A 132 1.91 -2.29 -14.06
CA THR A 132 3.31 -1.93 -14.35
C THR A 132 3.61 -0.44 -14.21
N ALA A 133 2.63 0.37 -13.82
CA ALA A 133 2.74 1.83 -13.80
C ALA A 133 3.89 2.38 -12.94
N THR A 134 4.37 1.62 -11.95
CA THR A 134 5.47 2.03 -11.07
C THR A 134 6.85 1.52 -11.52
N GLU A 135 6.92 0.65 -12.51
CA GLU A 135 8.19 -0.02 -12.90
C GLU A 135 9.31 0.94 -13.23
N ASN A 136 9.03 1.96 -14.02
CA ASN A 136 10.06 2.92 -14.41
C ASN A 136 10.59 3.70 -13.20
N ALA A 137 9.72 4.03 -12.26
CA ALA A 137 10.13 4.69 -11.02
C ALA A 137 10.93 3.74 -10.11
N GLU A 138 10.50 2.49 -10.00
CA GLU A 138 11.18 1.46 -9.20
C GLU A 138 12.58 1.14 -9.72
N LYS A 139 12.75 1.14 -11.05
CA LYS A 139 14.03 0.97 -11.74
C LYS A 139 14.84 2.27 -11.83
N ILE A 140 14.32 3.39 -11.30
CA ILE A 140 14.94 4.74 -11.34
C ILE A 140 15.23 5.17 -12.80
N ILE A 141 14.33 4.87 -13.72
CA ILE A 141 14.45 5.27 -15.12
C ILE A 141 14.05 6.75 -15.25
N ILE A 142 14.99 7.57 -15.67
CA ILE A 142 14.75 8.98 -15.99
C ILE A 142 14.14 9.04 -17.39
N SER A 143 12.94 9.61 -17.50
CA SER A 143 12.26 9.76 -18.78
C SER A 143 12.94 10.79 -19.68
N LYS A 144 12.77 10.69 -21.00
CA LYS A 144 13.42 11.56 -22.00
C LYS A 144 13.14 13.05 -21.73
N ASP A 145 11.90 13.40 -21.39
CA ASP A 145 11.45 14.77 -21.08
C ASP A 145 12.15 15.32 -19.82
N LEU A 146 12.28 14.53 -18.75
CA LEU A 146 13.02 14.92 -17.54
C LEU A 146 14.52 15.04 -17.84
N GLN A 147 15.10 14.10 -18.61
CA GLN A 147 16.51 14.13 -18.99
C GLN A 147 16.86 15.38 -19.82
N MET A 148 15.96 15.81 -20.72
CA MET A 148 16.16 17.04 -21.50
C MET A 148 16.28 18.28 -20.61
N LEU A 149 15.47 18.39 -19.55
CA LEU A 149 15.57 19.51 -18.61
C LEU A 149 16.80 19.42 -17.72
N PHE A 150 17.18 18.23 -17.29
CA PHE A 150 18.44 18.01 -16.56
C PHE A 150 19.68 18.35 -17.42
N ASN A 151 19.64 18.08 -18.72
CA ASN A 151 20.73 18.46 -19.62
C ASN A 151 20.95 19.96 -19.68
N LYS A 152 19.86 20.75 -19.52
CA LYS A 152 19.90 22.22 -19.45
C LYS A 152 20.30 22.73 -18.05
N ASN A 153 20.22 21.90 -17.01
CA ASN A 153 20.57 22.26 -15.63
C ASN A 153 21.45 21.18 -14.97
N LYS A 154 22.75 21.25 -15.25
CA LYS A 154 23.73 20.28 -14.74
C LYS A 154 23.80 20.20 -13.21
N LYS A 155 23.55 21.32 -12.52
CA LYS A 155 23.51 21.36 -11.04
C LYS A 155 22.33 20.55 -10.51
N ALA A 156 21.14 20.71 -11.10
CA ALA A 156 19.97 19.92 -10.74
C ALA A 156 20.20 18.42 -10.97
N PHE A 157 20.80 18.06 -12.09
CA PHE A 157 21.14 16.68 -12.43
C PHE A 157 22.07 16.05 -11.38
N LYS A 158 23.19 16.74 -11.05
CA LYS A 158 24.15 16.31 -10.04
C LYS A 158 23.46 16.07 -8.68
N ASN A 159 22.66 17.03 -8.23
CA ASN A 159 21.95 16.93 -6.95
C ASN A 159 20.92 15.80 -6.96
N PHE A 160 20.14 15.67 -8.04
CA PHE A 160 19.17 14.56 -8.17
C PHE A 160 19.86 13.19 -8.11
N HIS A 161 21.02 13.03 -8.75
CA HIS A 161 21.80 11.79 -8.69
C HIS A 161 22.31 11.48 -7.27
N ALA A 162 22.62 12.50 -6.48
CA ALA A 162 23.05 12.37 -5.09
C ALA A 162 21.90 12.02 -4.12
N PHE A 163 20.64 12.18 -4.52
CA PHE A 163 19.50 11.77 -3.69
C PHE A 163 19.50 10.26 -3.44
N THR A 164 18.98 9.86 -2.28
CA THR A 164 18.84 8.43 -1.94
C THR A 164 17.97 7.70 -2.97
N PRO A 165 18.17 6.39 -3.20
CA PRO A 165 17.32 5.60 -4.10
C PRO A 165 15.84 5.74 -3.79
N SER A 166 15.45 5.74 -2.51
CA SER A 166 14.05 5.91 -2.09
C SER A 166 13.48 7.26 -2.50
N ALA A 167 14.24 8.36 -2.30
CA ALA A 167 13.79 9.69 -2.72
C ALA A 167 13.63 9.79 -4.25
N LYS A 168 14.58 9.24 -5.02
CA LYS A 168 14.48 9.18 -6.49
C LYS A 168 13.23 8.42 -6.93
N LYS A 169 12.96 7.26 -6.33
CA LYS A 169 11.76 6.45 -6.64
C LYS A 169 10.47 7.21 -6.37
N ILE A 170 10.37 7.90 -5.22
CA ILE A 170 9.18 8.70 -4.86
C ILE A 170 8.96 9.83 -5.88
N ILE A 171 10.00 10.59 -6.21
CA ILE A 171 9.92 11.69 -7.18
C ILE A 171 9.51 11.17 -8.57
N LEU A 172 10.13 10.10 -9.03
CA LEU A 172 9.81 9.52 -10.34
C LEU A 172 8.39 8.94 -10.36
N ALA A 173 7.96 8.24 -9.30
CA ALA A 173 6.60 7.75 -9.18
C ALA A 173 5.57 8.89 -9.24
N TRP A 174 5.85 10.01 -8.58
CA TRP A 174 5.02 11.21 -8.64
C TRP A 174 4.94 11.78 -10.06
N ILE A 175 6.06 11.86 -10.79
CA ILE A 175 6.08 12.31 -12.20
C ILE A 175 5.29 11.34 -13.08
N TYR A 176 5.54 10.02 -12.97
CA TYR A 176 4.88 9.00 -13.78
C TYR A 176 3.38 8.86 -13.50
N SER A 177 2.91 9.20 -12.28
CA SER A 177 1.49 9.14 -11.93
C SER A 177 0.65 10.28 -12.52
N ALA A 178 1.26 11.26 -13.18
CA ALA A 178 0.52 12.34 -13.84
C ALA A 178 -0.26 11.79 -15.04
N LYS A 179 -1.59 11.99 -15.02
CA LYS A 179 -2.50 11.54 -16.09
C LYS A 179 -2.56 12.51 -17.28
N ARG A 180 -2.32 13.81 -17.02
CA ARG A 180 -2.37 14.87 -18.04
C ARG A 180 -0.94 15.32 -18.38
N PRO A 181 -0.62 15.57 -19.67
CA PRO A 181 0.69 16.03 -20.09
C PRO A 181 1.14 17.31 -19.40
N GLU A 182 0.21 18.27 -19.20
CA GLU A 182 0.50 19.54 -18.55
C GLU A 182 0.96 19.33 -17.10
N THR A 183 0.20 18.53 -16.34
CA THR A 183 0.53 18.15 -14.96
C THR A 183 1.87 17.44 -14.89
N ARG A 184 2.16 16.56 -15.86
CA ARG A 184 3.43 15.86 -15.94
C ARG A 184 4.59 16.84 -16.16
N MET A 185 4.44 17.77 -17.09
CA MET A 185 5.47 18.76 -17.41
C MET A 185 5.70 19.71 -16.22
N GLU A 186 4.64 20.12 -15.52
CA GLU A 186 4.74 20.92 -14.30
C GLU A 186 5.56 20.19 -13.21
N ARG A 187 5.27 18.91 -12.97
CA ARG A 187 6.02 18.08 -11.99
C ARG A 187 7.48 17.94 -12.37
N ILE A 188 7.79 17.77 -13.66
CA ILE A 188 9.15 17.72 -14.18
C ILE A 188 9.89 19.04 -13.94
N ARG A 189 9.29 20.19 -14.30
CA ARG A 189 9.88 21.51 -14.05
C ARG A 189 10.14 21.73 -12.56
N LYS A 190 9.16 21.46 -11.71
CA LYS A 190 9.30 21.56 -10.25
C LYS A 190 10.41 20.66 -9.72
N THR A 191 10.54 19.44 -10.24
CA THR A 191 11.63 18.52 -9.87
C THR A 191 13.00 19.12 -10.18
N VAL A 192 13.19 19.64 -11.37
CA VAL A 192 14.47 20.23 -11.79
C VAL A 192 14.79 21.51 -11.01
N GLU A 193 13.81 22.37 -10.81
CA GLU A 193 13.95 23.59 -9.99
C GLU A 193 14.39 23.29 -8.57
N LEU A 194 13.67 22.40 -7.86
CA LEU A 194 13.96 22.04 -6.48
C LEU A 194 15.29 21.29 -6.36
N ALA A 195 15.58 20.38 -7.29
CA ALA A 195 16.87 19.70 -7.33
C ALA A 195 18.05 20.67 -7.53
N SER A 196 17.88 21.75 -8.28
CA SER A 196 18.93 22.78 -8.44
C SER A 196 19.31 23.43 -7.10
N ARG A 197 18.38 23.47 -6.14
CA ARG A 197 18.56 23.95 -4.76
C ARG A 197 18.88 22.84 -3.77
N ASN A 198 19.13 21.61 -4.24
CA ASN A 198 19.33 20.40 -3.44
C ASN A 198 18.11 20.04 -2.55
N VAL A 199 16.89 20.35 -3.01
CA VAL A 199 15.63 20.05 -2.33
C VAL A 199 14.89 18.95 -3.08
N LYS A 200 14.27 18.02 -2.36
CA LYS A 200 13.45 16.94 -2.93
C LYS A 200 12.08 17.48 -3.32
N ALA A 201 11.56 17.08 -4.48
CA ALA A 201 10.28 17.57 -5.01
C ALA A 201 9.05 16.92 -4.37
N HIS A 202 9.24 15.83 -3.61
CA HIS A 202 8.15 15.07 -2.97
C HIS A 202 8.64 14.45 -1.66
#